data_c80627778aa67fe2bd6d4f29d0e91237
#
_entry.id   c80627778aa67fe2bd6d4f29d0e91237
#
_cell.length_a   1.000
_cell.length_b   1.000
_cell.length_c   1.000
_cell.angle_alpha   90.00
_cell.angle_beta   90.00
_cell.angle_gamma   90.00
#
_symmetry.space_group_name_H-M   'P 1'
#
loop_
_entity.id
_entity.type
_entity.pdbx_description
1 polymer ?
#
loop_
_entity_poly.entity_id
_entity_poly.type
_entity_poly.pdbx_seq_one_letter_code
_entity_poly.pdbx_strand_id
1 'polypeptide(L)'
;MAIPVQESLFDLSERRQLGDGAWLDVRPGWLAEESSELVSELQSVIPWRAERRRMYDRVLDVPRLVSFHDLATEDAPHPVIAKLRRRLNDIYAGELGEPFTTAGLCLYRHGGDSVAWHGDTIGRGASQDTMVAIVSVGATRTLALRPRGGGQALRLAQHHGDLVVMGGSCQRTWEHSIPKTATPTGPRISIQFRPRGVR
;
A
#
# COMPACT_ATOMS: atom_id res chain seq x y z
N MET A 1 33.70 31.91 -6.80
CA MET A 1 32.24 31.96 -6.61
C MET A 1 31.69 30.59 -6.97
N ALA A 2 31.49 29.70 -5.95
CA ALA A 2 31.02 28.35 -6.19
C ALA A 2 29.49 28.40 -6.30
N ILE A 3 28.96 27.85 -7.37
CA ILE A 3 27.53 27.66 -7.59
C ILE A 3 27.11 26.58 -6.62
N PRO A 4 26.10 26.78 -5.73
CA PRO A 4 25.61 25.71 -4.88
C PRO A 4 25.04 24.60 -5.77
N VAL A 5 25.51 23.39 -5.56
CA VAL A 5 24.93 22.17 -6.13
C VAL A 5 23.50 22.13 -5.63
N GLN A 6 22.55 22.20 -6.54
CA GLN A 6 21.12 22.01 -6.26
C GLN A 6 20.98 20.58 -5.77
N GLU A 7 20.81 20.40 -4.45
CA GLU A 7 20.46 19.10 -3.89
C GLU A 7 19.20 18.62 -4.61
N SER A 8 19.28 17.42 -5.18
CA SER A 8 18.20 16.80 -5.92
C SER A 8 16.96 16.74 -5.02
N LEU A 9 15.89 17.39 -5.41
CA LEU A 9 14.55 17.31 -4.80
C LEU A 9 13.96 15.88 -4.79
N PHE A 10 14.74 14.87 -5.19
CA PHE A 10 14.29 13.49 -5.45
C PHE A 10 14.57 12.49 -4.34
N ASP A 11 15.14 12.89 -3.20
CA ASP A 11 15.35 12.00 -2.06
C ASP A 11 14.58 12.47 -0.82
N LEU A 12 13.27 12.62 -0.96
CA LEU A 12 12.33 12.88 0.14
C LEU A 12 11.90 11.56 0.82
N SER A 13 12.77 10.55 0.85
CA SER A 13 12.47 9.35 1.62
C SER A 13 12.62 9.62 3.10
N GLU A 14 11.57 9.37 3.87
CA GLU A 14 11.58 9.48 5.32
C GLU A 14 11.34 8.11 5.94
N ARG A 15 12.41 7.47 6.44
CA ARG A 15 12.28 6.24 7.21
C ARG A 15 12.14 6.57 8.69
N ARG A 16 11.02 6.15 9.29
CA ARG A 16 10.70 6.32 10.71
C ARG A 16 10.72 4.98 11.43
N GLN A 17 11.38 4.91 12.57
CA GLN A 17 11.23 3.81 13.50
C GLN A 17 9.94 4.01 14.31
N LEU A 18 9.14 2.95 14.39
CA LEU A 18 7.85 2.96 15.09
C LEU A 18 7.91 2.26 16.46
N GLY A 19 9.07 1.68 16.82
CA GLY A 19 9.28 0.89 18.01
C GLY A 19 9.09 -0.61 17.76
N ASP A 20 9.62 -1.44 18.66
CA ASP A 20 9.52 -2.91 18.66
C ASP A 20 9.97 -3.57 17.33
N GLY A 21 10.94 -2.98 16.64
CA GLY A 21 11.43 -3.42 15.33
C GLY A 21 10.52 -3.06 14.14
N ALA A 22 9.41 -2.36 14.37
CA ALA A 22 8.56 -1.84 13.30
C ALA A 22 9.13 -0.53 12.72
N TRP A 23 9.03 -0.37 11.41
CA TRP A 23 9.43 0.86 10.73
C TRP A 23 8.52 1.18 9.54
N LEU A 24 8.58 2.42 9.13
CA LEU A 24 7.84 2.98 8.01
C LEU A 24 8.80 3.74 7.10
N ASP A 25 8.78 3.47 5.80
CA ASP A 25 9.49 4.24 4.77
C ASP A 25 8.45 4.93 3.88
N VAL A 26 8.50 6.27 3.81
CA VAL A 26 7.58 7.08 3.04
C VAL A 26 8.34 7.78 1.93
N ARG A 27 7.89 7.61 0.68
CA ARG A 27 8.49 8.21 -0.51
C ARG A 27 7.42 8.94 -1.31
N PRO A 28 7.26 10.25 -1.09
CA PRO A 28 6.32 11.05 -1.86
C PRO A 28 6.69 11.08 -3.34
N GLY A 29 5.68 10.99 -4.21
CA GLY A 29 5.87 11.11 -5.66
C GLY A 29 6.74 10.01 -6.29
N TRP A 30 6.92 8.86 -5.63
CA TRP A 30 7.78 7.77 -6.11
C TRP A 30 7.40 7.26 -7.52
N LEU A 31 6.14 7.43 -7.93
CA LEU A 31 5.61 7.07 -9.25
C LEU A 31 5.56 8.27 -10.21
N ALA A 32 6.43 9.25 -10.06
CA ALA A 32 6.33 10.57 -10.70
C ALA A 32 6.22 10.59 -12.25
N GLU A 33 6.51 9.47 -12.94
CA GLU A 33 6.54 9.40 -14.41
C GLU A 33 5.26 8.82 -15.03
N GLU A 34 4.24 8.47 -14.22
CA GLU A 34 3.04 7.83 -14.75
C GLU A 34 1.93 8.84 -15.05
N SER A 35 1.17 8.52 -16.08
CA SER A 35 0.08 9.34 -16.61
C SER A 35 -1.04 9.56 -15.58
N SER A 36 -1.68 10.72 -15.64
CA SER A 36 -2.93 10.98 -14.89
C SER A 36 -4.06 10.04 -15.29
N GLU A 37 -3.94 9.36 -16.43
CA GLU A 37 -4.91 8.39 -16.95
C GLU A 37 -4.78 7.01 -16.31
N LEU A 38 -3.68 6.75 -15.59
CA LEU A 38 -3.38 5.44 -14.99
C LEU A 38 -4.54 4.90 -14.12
N VAL A 39 -5.28 5.78 -13.43
CA VAL A 39 -6.45 5.36 -12.64
C VAL A 39 -7.52 4.73 -13.55
N SER A 40 -7.87 5.41 -14.65
CA SER A 40 -8.89 4.95 -15.58
C SER A 40 -8.45 3.68 -16.32
N GLU A 41 -7.18 3.59 -16.68
CA GLU A 41 -6.61 2.40 -17.29
C GLU A 41 -6.73 1.18 -16.35
N LEU A 42 -6.26 1.32 -15.11
CA LEU A 42 -6.35 0.26 -14.11
C LEU A 42 -7.81 -0.09 -13.77
N GLN A 43 -8.70 0.90 -13.70
CA GLN A 43 -10.13 0.62 -13.49
C GLN A 43 -10.74 -0.24 -14.59
N SER A 44 -10.31 -0.07 -15.84
CA SER A 44 -10.85 -0.79 -16.99
C SER A 44 -10.28 -2.20 -17.17
N VAL A 45 -9.01 -2.43 -16.84
CA VAL A 45 -8.33 -3.72 -17.15
C VAL A 45 -8.26 -4.68 -15.97
N ILE A 46 -8.28 -4.17 -14.73
CA ILE A 46 -8.17 -5.03 -13.56
C ILE A 46 -9.48 -5.78 -13.31
N PRO A 47 -9.44 -7.10 -13.06
CA PRO A 47 -10.63 -7.90 -12.75
C PRO A 47 -11.12 -7.65 -11.32
N TRP A 48 -11.77 -6.51 -11.11
CA TRP A 48 -12.28 -6.10 -9.81
C TRP A 48 -13.40 -7.01 -9.30
N ARG A 49 -13.34 -7.35 -8.01
CA ARG A 49 -14.33 -8.16 -7.32
C ARG A 49 -14.85 -7.46 -6.07
N ALA A 50 -16.14 -7.53 -5.86
CA ALA A 50 -16.75 -7.17 -4.58
C ALA A 50 -16.56 -8.34 -3.60
N GLU A 51 -16.03 -8.06 -2.42
CA GLU A 51 -15.94 -9.03 -1.34
C GLU A 51 -17.10 -8.87 -0.37
N ARG A 52 -17.57 -10.00 0.15
CA ARG A 52 -18.52 -10.05 1.27
C ARG A 52 -17.84 -10.76 2.44
N ARG A 53 -17.91 -10.15 3.61
CA ARG A 53 -17.38 -10.75 4.82
C ARG A 53 -18.48 -10.95 5.85
N ARG A 54 -18.50 -12.12 6.45
CA ARG A 54 -19.32 -12.36 7.63
C ARG A 54 -18.70 -11.63 8.81
N MET A 55 -19.41 -10.63 9.34
CA MET A 55 -19.04 -9.91 10.55
C MET A 55 -20.17 -10.12 11.55
N TYR A 56 -19.86 -10.81 12.65
CA TYR A 56 -20.87 -11.31 13.61
C TYR A 56 -21.92 -12.17 12.89
N ASP A 57 -23.20 -11.88 13.01
CA ASP A 57 -24.32 -12.64 12.40
C ASP A 57 -24.77 -12.09 11.03
N ARG A 58 -24.04 -11.13 10.47
CA ARG A 58 -24.39 -10.47 9.20
C ARG A 58 -23.29 -10.63 8.16
N VAL A 59 -23.70 -10.84 6.90
CA VAL A 59 -22.81 -10.74 5.75
C VAL A 59 -22.86 -9.30 5.25
N LEU A 60 -21.73 -8.60 5.35
CA LEU A 60 -21.60 -7.22 4.94
C LEU A 60 -20.73 -7.13 3.69
N ASP A 61 -21.11 -6.25 2.77
CA ASP A 61 -20.26 -5.90 1.64
C ASP A 61 -19.02 -5.15 2.16
N VAL A 62 -17.84 -5.59 1.73
CA VAL A 62 -16.60 -4.86 2.01
C VAL A 62 -16.62 -3.58 1.20
N PRO A 63 -16.51 -2.39 1.82
CA PRO A 63 -16.67 -1.12 1.13
C PRO A 63 -15.41 -0.76 0.33
N ARG A 64 -15.08 -1.55 -0.66
CA ARG A 64 -14.08 -1.39 -1.72
C ARG A 64 -14.14 -2.58 -2.67
N LEU A 65 -13.60 -2.42 -3.88
CA LEU A 65 -13.36 -3.56 -4.76
C LEU A 65 -11.90 -4.03 -4.62
N VAL A 66 -11.67 -5.32 -4.86
CA VAL A 66 -10.34 -5.91 -4.72
C VAL A 66 -9.98 -6.76 -5.92
N SER A 67 -8.67 -6.93 -6.13
CA SER A 67 -8.09 -7.93 -7.03
C SER A 67 -6.78 -8.44 -6.42
N PHE A 68 -6.43 -9.69 -6.67
CA PHE A 68 -5.22 -10.29 -6.15
C PHE A 68 -4.52 -11.09 -7.25
N HIS A 69 -3.19 -10.96 -7.34
CA HIS A 69 -2.34 -11.57 -8.35
C HIS A 69 -1.09 -12.17 -7.72
N ASP A 70 -0.81 -13.43 -8.06
CA ASP A 70 0.46 -14.09 -7.74
C ASP A 70 1.44 -13.90 -8.91
N LEU A 71 2.23 -12.84 -8.83
CA LEU A 71 3.19 -12.44 -9.85
C LEU A 71 4.42 -13.37 -9.96
N ALA A 72 4.49 -14.44 -9.17
CA ALA A 72 5.48 -15.51 -9.33
C ALA A 72 5.00 -16.59 -10.32
N THR A 73 3.69 -16.71 -10.52
CA THR A 73 3.07 -17.78 -11.31
C THR A 73 2.24 -17.27 -12.48
N GLU A 74 1.88 -15.99 -12.50
CA GLU A 74 1.09 -15.35 -13.54
C GLU A 74 1.67 -14.00 -13.99
N ASP A 75 1.34 -13.58 -15.19
CA ASP A 75 1.70 -12.26 -15.69
C ASP A 75 0.97 -11.16 -14.90
N ALA A 76 1.64 -10.01 -14.76
CA ALA A 76 1.02 -8.86 -14.14
C ALA A 76 -0.17 -8.37 -15.01
N PRO A 77 -1.33 -8.06 -14.40
CA PRO A 77 -2.53 -7.68 -15.14
C PRO A 77 -2.42 -6.31 -15.86
N HIS A 78 -1.35 -5.57 -15.56
CA HIS A 78 -1.01 -4.32 -16.24
C HIS A 78 0.51 -4.09 -16.19
N PRO A 79 1.16 -3.53 -17.26
CA PRO A 79 2.61 -3.33 -17.31
C PRO A 79 3.18 -2.52 -16.15
N VAL A 80 2.44 -1.53 -15.64
CA VAL A 80 2.86 -0.72 -14.50
C VAL A 80 3.10 -1.59 -13.25
N ILE A 81 2.30 -2.61 -13.01
CA ILE A 81 2.44 -3.49 -11.82
C ILE A 81 3.76 -4.27 -11.90
N ALA A 82 4.11 -4.79 -13.08
CA ALA A 82 5.41 -5.44 -13.30
C ALA A 82 6.58 -4.47 -13.11
N LYS A 83 6.47 -3.23 -13.62
CA LYS A 83 7.46 -2.16 -13.45
C LYS A 83 7.67 -1.83 -11.98
N LEU A 84 6.58 -1.60 -11.24
CA LEU A 84 6.61 -1.29 -9.81
C LEU A 84 7.25 -2.41 -8.99
N ARG A 85 6.87 -3.68 -9.25
CA ARG A 85 7.46 -4.83 -8.57
C ARG A 85 8.98 -4.90 -8.77
N ARG A 86 9.47 -4.71 -10.00
CA ARG A 86 10.92 -4.68 -10.28
C ARG A 86 11.61 -3.60 -9.47
N ARG A 87 11.13 -2.34 -9.53
CA ARG A 87 11.69 -1.22 -8.78
C ARG A 87 11.70 -1.46 -7.28
N LEU A 88 10.64 -2.04 -6.72
CA LEU A 88 10.57 -2.40 -5.30
C LEU A 88 11.58 -3.48 -4.94
N ASN A 89 11.74 -4.50 -5.77
CA ASN A 89 12.72 -5.55 -5.54
C ASN A 89 14.17 -5.01 -5.62
N ASP A 90 14.45 -4.11 -6.56
CA ASP A 90 15.77 -3.48 -6.68
C ASP A 90 16.14 -2.68 -5.41
N ILE A 91 15.16 -2.10 -4.73
CA ILE A 91 15.38 -1.27 -3.54
C ILE A 91 15.36 -2.11 -2.25
N TYR A 92 14.40 -3.04 -2.11
CA TYR A 92 14.09 -3.64 -0.81
C TYR A 92 14.36 -5.14 -0.70
N ALA A 93 14.53 -5.89 -1.82
CA ALA A 93 14.67 -7.34 -1.73
C ALA A 93 15.93 -7.76 -0.96
N GLY A 94 17.00 -6.98 -1.02
CA GLY A 94 18.22 -7.24 -0.25
C GLY A 94 18.01 -7.12 1.26
N GLU A 95 17.27 -6.11 1.72
CA GLU A 95 16.92 -5.92 3.14
C GLU A 95 15.84 -6.91 3.59
N LEU A 96 14.84 -7.15 2.75
CA LEU A 96 13.77 -8.13 3.02
C LEU A 96 14.30 -9.58 3.02
N GLY A 97 15.39 -9.86 2.30
CA GLY A 97 15.95 -11.21 2.11
C GLY A 97 15.18 -12.07 1.08
N GLU A 98 14.16 -11.52 0.44
CA GLU A 98 13.34 -12.17 -0.57
C GLU A 98 12.61 -11.14 -1.45
N PRO A 99 12.16 -11.51 -2.66
CA PRO A 99 11.42 -10.59 -3.52
C PRO A 99 9.96 -10.43 -3.12
N PHE A 100 9.36 -9.29 -3.46
CA PHE A 100 7.92 -9.14 -3.55
C PHE A 100 7.39 -10.00 -4.71
N THR A 101 6.43 -10.87 -4.43
CA THR A 101 5.92 -11.85 -5.39
C THR A 101 4.42 -11.74 -5.64
N THR A 102 3.69 -11.00 -4.81
CA THR A 102 2.24 -10.85 -4.96
C THR A 102 1.84 -9.38 -5.07
N ALA A 103 0.75 -9.11 -5.77
CA ALA A 103 0.11 -7.81 -5.81
C ALA A 103 -1.36 -7.91 -5.43
N GLY A 104 -1.75 -7.22 -4.36
CA GLY A 104 -3.13 -6.97 -4.00
C GLY A 104 -3.54 -5.57 -4.44
N LEU A 105 -4.68 -5.42 -5.09
CA LEU A 105 -5.21 -4.12 -5.47
C LEU A 105 -6.52 -3.85 -4.75
N CYS A 106 -6.68 -2.62 -4.26
CA CYS A 106 -7.93 -2.15 -3.67
C CYS A 106 -8.38 -0.87 -4.38
N LEU A 107 -9.58 -0.90 -4.95
CA LEU A 107 -10.22 0.26 -5.54
C LEU A 107 -11.22 0.86 -4.53
N TYR A 108 -10.92 2.07 -4.10
CA TYR A 108 -11.81 2.95 -3.33
C TYR A 108 -12.48 3.91 -4.32
N ARG A 109 -13.75 3.70 -4.59
CA ARG A 109 -14.51 4.42 -5.65
C ARG A 109 -14.86 5.86 -5.25
N HIS A 110 -15.02 6.06 -3.94
CA HIS A 110 -15.43 7.35 -3.34
C HIS A 110 -15.07 7.39 -1.84
N GLY A 111 -15.34 8.48 -1.17
CA GLY A 111 -15.02 8.68 0.25
C GLY A 111 -15.70 7.70 1.22
N GLY A 112 -16.82 7.10 0.84
CA GLY A 112 -17.52 6.06 1.63
C GLY A 112 -16.81 4.71 1.63
N ASP A 113 -15.97 4.42 0.64
CA ASP A 113 -15.17 3.21 0.61
C ASP A 113 -14.02 3.29 1.62
N SER A 114 -13.71 2.18 2.28
CA SER A 114 -12.78 2.15 3.42
C SER A 114 -12.20 0.76 3.65
N VAL A 115 -11.19 0.68 4.51
CA VAL A 115 -10.78 -0.55 5.16
C VAL A 115 -10.62 -0.30 6.66
N ALA A 116 -11.17 -1.21 7.47
CA ALA A 116 -11.06 -1.18 8.93
C ALA A 116 -9.60 -1.40 9.39
N TRP A 117 -9.33 -1.14 10.65
CA TRP A 117 -8.05 -1.41 11.29
C TRP A 117 -7.69 -2.90 11.16
N HIS A 118 -6.51 -3.19 10.63
CA HIS A 118 -5.97 -4.53 10.45
C HIS A 118 -4.45 -4.48 10.29
N GLY A 119 -3.79 -5.63 10.45
CA GLY A 119 -2.45 -5.90 9.98
C GLY A 119 -2.52 -7.08 9.02
N ASP A 120 -1.57 -7.21 8.12
CA ASP A 120 -1.45 -8.33 7.20
C ASP A 120 -0.88 -9.56 7.96
N THR A 121 -1.70 -10.10 8.86
CA THR A 121 -1.34 -11.18 9.80
C THR A 121 -1.83 -12.56 9.35
N ILE A 122 -2.25 -12.71 8.09
CA ILE A 122 -2.57 -14.01 7.52
C ILE A 122 -1.30 -14.60 6.92
N GLY A 123 -0.99 -15.86 7.29
CA GLY A 123 0.24 -16.54 6.89
C GLY A 123 1.46 -16.07 7.69
N ARG A 124 2.62 -15.90 7.03
CA ARG A 124 3.90 -15.59 7.69
C ARG A 124 3.91 -14.25 8.42
N GLY A 125 3.14 -13.28 7.96
CA GLY A 125 3.03 -11.97 8.60
C GLY A 125 2.51 -12.03 10.05
N ALA A 126 1.93 -13.17 10.48
CA ALA A 126 1.50 -13.38 11.86
C ALA A 126 2.67 -13.57 12.85
N SER A 127 3.83 -14.07 12.39
CA SER A 127 4.92 -14.49 13.28
C SER A 127 6.31 -14.03 12.83
N GLN A 128 6.48 -13.59 11.58
CA GLN A 128 7.76 -13.20 11.00
C GLN A 128 7.77 -11.71 10.66
N ASP A 129 8.95 -11.12 10.70
CA ASP A 129 9.18 -9.79 10.13
C ASP A 129 9.00 -9.84 8.62
N THR A 130 8.41 -8.80 8.07
CA THR A 130 8.10 -8.75 6.64
C THR A 130 8.00 -7.29 6.17
N MET A 131 7.81 -7.11 4.86
CA MET A 131 7.52 -5.80 4.28
C MET A 131 6.22 -5.85 3.48
N VAL A 132 5.42 -4.82 3.62
CA VAL A 132 4.26 -4.55 2.76
C VAL A 132 4.46 -3.17 2.14
N ALA A 133 4.60 -3.14 0.82
CA ALA A 133 4.77 -1.90 0.07
C ALA A 133 3.43 -1.49 -0.57
N ILE A 134 3.04 -0.23 -0.40
CA ILE A 134 1.78 0.32 -0.89
C ILE A 134 2.06 1.49 -1.82
N VAL A 135 1.72 1.39 -3.09
CA VAL A 135 1.73 2.49 -4.05
C VAL A 135 0.31 3.01 -4.22
N SER A 136 0.16 4.33 -4.11
CA SER A 136 -1.14 5.01 -4.25
C SER A 136 -1.30 5.61 -5.62
N VAL A 137 -2.45 5.39 -6.27
CA VAL A 137 -2.80 5.93 -7.58
C VAL A 137 -4.17 6.61 -7.51
N GLY A 138 -4.28 7.85 -7.96
CA GLY A 138 -5.53 8.60 -8.02
C GLY A 138 -5.74 9.56 -6.86
N ALA A 139 -6.97 9.66 -6.37
CA ALA A 139 -7.35 10.66 -5.36
C ALA A 139 -6.64 10.44 -4.02
N THR A 140 -6.32 11.54 -3.35
CA THR A 140 -5.70 11.51 -2.03
C THR A 140 -6.62 10.87 -0.98
N ARG A 141 -6.07 9.91 -0.22
CA ARG A 141 -6.75 9.30 0.93
C ARG A 141 -5.78 9.20 2.12
N THR A 142 -6.32 9.24 3.31
CA THR A 142 -5.53 9.03 4.52
C THR A 142 -5.24 7.55 4.73
N LEU A 143 -3.96 7.19 4.87
CA LEU A 143 -3.53 5.96 5.50
C LEU A 143 -3.29 6.27 6.98
N ALA A 144 -4.04 5.61 7.85
CA ALA A 144 -3.88 5.74 9.29
C ALA A 144 -3.18 4.49 9.85
N LEU A 145 -2.21 4.69 10.75
CA LEU A 145 -1.49 3.62 11.45
C LEU A 145 -1.56 3.87 12.95
N ARG A 146 -1.71 2.80 13.75
CA ARG A 146 -1.65 2.87 15.21
C ARG A 146 -1.00 1.61 15.79
N PRO A 147 -0.46 1.66 17.02
CA PRO A 147 -0.06 0.45 17.72
C PRO A 147 -1.24 -0.52 17.85
N ARG A 148 -0.97 -1.83 17.75
CA ARG A 148 -1.98 -2.86 18.02
C ARG A 148 -2.44 -2.75 19.47
N GLY A 149 -3.74 -2.87 19.69
CA GLY A 149 -4.32 -2.60 21.01
C GLY A 149 -4.75 -1.15 21.25
N GLY A 150 -4.47 -0.26 20.30
CA GLY A 150 -4.91 1.14 20.35
C GLY A 150 -3.79 2.13 20.67
N GLY A 151 -4.14 3.41 20.73
CA GLY A 151 -3.20 4.50 20.95
C GLY A 151 -3.33 5.60 19.90
N GLN A 152 -2.43 6.56 19.95
CA GLN A 152 -2.42 7.68 19.01
C GLN A 152 -2.11 7.19 17.60
N ALA A 153 -2.96 7.52 16.65
CA ALA A 153 -2.78 7.15 15.25
C ALA A 153 -1.92 8.18 14.50
N LEU A 154 -0.92 7.68 13.77
CA LEU A 154 -0.27 8.42 12.71
C LEU A 154 -1.23 8.51 11.51
N ARG A 155 -1.27 9.65 10.84
CA ARG A 155 -2.11 9.90 9.67
C ARG A 155 -1.25 10.42 8.53
N LEU A 156 -1.18 9.65 7.44
CA LEU A 156 -0.41 9.98 6.25
C LEU A 156 -1.38 10.28 5.11
N ALA A 157 -1.31 11.47 4.54
CA ALA A 157 -1.97 11.74 3.27
C ALA A 157 -1.24 10.95 2.18
N GLN A 158 -1.97 10.09 1.49
CA GLN A 158 -1.43 9.31 0.37
C GLN A 158 -1.89 9.94 -0.92
N HIS A 159 -0.99 10.63 -1.59
CA HIS A 159 -1.22 11.26 -2.88
C HIS A 159 -0.97 10.29 -4.04
N HIS A 160 -1.36 10.70 -5.23
CA HIS A 160 -0.99 9.96 -6.45
C HIS A 160 0.53 9.83 -6.55
N GLY A 161 1.00 8.61 -6.78
CA GLY A 161 2.41 8.30 -6.93
C GLY A 161 3.19 8.05 -5.64
N ASP A 162 2.59 8.24 -4.46
CA ASP A 162 3.27 7.99 -3.19
C ASP A 162 3.48 6.50 -2.93
N LEU A 163 4.65 6.18 -2.39
CA LEU A 163 4.98 4.86 -1.86
C LEU A 163 5.08 4.92 -0.34
N VAL A 164 4.49 3.94 0.32
CA VAL A 164 4.69 3.64 1.74
C VAL A 164 5.10 2.19 1.89
N VAL A 165 6.19 1.93 2.61
CA VAL A 165 6.61 0.57 2.99
C VAL A 165 6.53 0.42 4.50
N MET A 166 5.76 -0.56 4.95
CA MET A 166 5.65 -0.98 6.34
C MET A 166 6.52 -2.22 6.53
N GLY A 167 7.57 -2.12 7.34
CA GLY A 167 8.56 -3.18 7.47
C GLY A 167 8.84 -3.63 8.89
N GLY A 168 9.64 -4.69 9.01
CA GLY A 168 9.95 -5.34 10.27
C GLY A 168 8.73 -5.99 10.92
N SER A 169 8.53 -5.75 12.19
CA SER A 169 7.40 -6.28 12.97
C SER A 169 6.07 -5.53 12.71
N CYS A 170 6.04 -4.55 11.81
CA CYS A 170 4.91 -3.62 11.64
C CYS A 170 3.55 -4.33 11.49
N GLN A 171 3.48 -5.43 10.74
CA GLN A 171 2.23 -6.15 10.54
C GLN A 171 1.70 -6.84 11.82
N ARG A 172 2.58 -7.14 12.78
CA ARG A 172 2.23 -7.78 14.05
C ARG A 172 1.96 -6.79 15.18
N THR A 173 2.71 -5.69 15.19
CA THR A 173 2.71 -4.73 16.31
C THR A 173 1.91 -3.47 16.02
N TRP A 174 1.59 -3.22 14.75
CA TRP A 174 0.78 -2.09 14.29
C TRP A 174 -0.43 -2.55 13.50
N GLU A 175 -1.43 -1.69 13.42
CA GLU A 175 -2.60 -1.81 12.56
C GLU A 175 -2.68 -0.60 11.64
N HIS A 176 -3.21 -0.81 10.44
CA HIS A 176 -3.44 0.26 9.49
C HIS A 176 -4.87 0.24 8.95
N SER A 177 -5.33 1.38 8.46
CA SER A 177 -6.68 1.55 7.92
C SER A 177 -6.73 2.64 6.86
N ILE A 178 -7.76 2.60 6.02
CA ILE A 178 -8.19 3.72 5.18
C ILE A 178 -9.56 4.14 5.70
N PRO A 179 -9.67 5.19 6.50
CA PRO A 179 -10.94 5.64 7.08
C PRO A 179 -11.87 6.20 5.99
N LYS A 180 -13.17 6.13 6.25
CA LYS A 180 -14.16 6.88 5.46
C LYS A 180 -13.90 8.38 5.56
N THR A 181 -14.26 9.12 4.53
CA THR A 181 -14.24 10.57 4.52
C THR A 181 -15.54 11.12 3.97
N ALA A 182 -16.04 12.19 4.59
CA ALA A 182 -17.19 12.95 4.09
C ALA A 182 -16.79 13.93 2.97
N THR A 183 -15.51 14.26 2.85
CA THR A 183 -15.01 15.11 1.78
C THR A 183 -15.20 14.41 0.44
N PRO A 184 -15.85 15.06 -0.54
CA PRO A 184 -15.95 14.51 -1.88
C PRO A 184 -14.57 14.16 -2.44
N THR A 185 -14.40 12.93 -2.91
CA THR A 185 -13.13 12.46 -3.44
C THR A 185 -13.38 11.50 -4.60
N GLY A 186 -12.51 11.55 -5.60
CA GLY A 186 -12.51 10.64 -6.72
C GLY A 186 -12.00 9.24 -6.37
N PRO A 187 -11.87 8.37 -7.38
CA PRO A 187 -11.37 7.02 -7.19
C PRO A 187 -9.87 7.03 -6.81
N ARG A 188 -9.51 6.09 -5.93
CA ARG A 188 -8.13 5.77 -5.56
C ARG A 188 -7.89 4.27 -5.68
N ILE A 189 -6.76 3.89 -6.25
CA ILE A 189 -6.28 2.52 -6.25
C ILE A 189 -5.07 2.43 -5.33
N SER A 190 -5.08 1.44 -4.44
CA SER A 190 -3.94 1.03 -3.63
C SER A 190 -3.37 -0.24 -4.24
N ILE A 191 -2.11 -0.20 -4.69
CA ILE A 191 -1.38 -1.37 -5.20
C ILE A 191 -0.44 -1.82 -4.09
N GLN A 192 -0.68 -3.02 -3.54
CA GLN A 192 0.00 -3.54 -2.36
C GLN A 192 0.86 -4.73 -2.76
N PHE A 193 2.17 -4.61 -2.58
CA PHE A 193 3.11 -5.69 -2.86
C PHE A 193 3.53 -6.39 -1.57
N ARG A 194 3.60 -7.72 -1.62
CA ARG A 194 3.98 -8.57 -0.49
C ARG A 194 4.92 -9.69 -0.94
N PRO A 195 5.80 -10.18 -0.04
CA PRO A 195 6.52 -11.42 -0.28
C PRO A 195 5.58 -12.63 -0.21
N ARG A 196 6.08 -13.78 -0.59
CA ARG A 196 5.31 -15.02 -0.62
C ARG A 196 4.77 -15.38 0.78
N GLY A 197 3.49 -15.75 0.84
CA GLY A 197 2.87 -16.23 2.08
C GLY A 197 2.51 -15.15 3.09
N VAL A 198 2.51 -13.86 2.70
CA VAL A 198 2.02 -12.72 3.50
C VAL A 198 0.70 -12.24 2.90
N ARG A 199 -0.34 -12.12 3.75
CA ARG A 199 -1.68 -11.64 3.38
C ARG A 199 -2.32 -10.87 4.52
#